data_14022701a7accf084b837cdc906f92f1
#
_entry.id   14022701a7accf084b837cdc906f92f1
#
_cell.length_a   1.000
_cell.length_b   1.000
_cell.length_c   1.000
_cell.angle_alpha   90.00
_cell.angle_beta   90.00
_cell.angle_gamma   90.00
#
_symmetry.space_group_name_H-M   'P 1'
#
loop_
_entity.id
_entity.type
_entity.pdbx_description
1 polymer ?
#
loop_
_entity_poly.entity_id
_entity_poly.type
_entity_poly.pdbx_seq_one_letter_code
_entity_poly.pdbx_strand_id
1 'polypeptide(L)'
;YGEITHTLNAIREGITHVPDATLCLNADCSLTSSLADDVPNKVVWFGVDVPIYKETAFELSDAVYCIHCKTEYEYDYRTYSHLGGFRCPKCGYHRQTPQVGVTQVVRTGADSSDIVLNAFGHNHDVHINLPGGYNIYNAAACVAAAEIVGIDEDTAVDALSRFECGFGRAEQFELGKSKARMMLVKNP
;
A
#
# COMPACT_ATOMS: atom_id res chain seq x y z
N TYR A 1 -14.24 6.86 16.19
CA TYR A 1 -12.86 7.35 16.05
C TYR A 1 -12.87 8.47 15.01
N GLY A 2 -13.01 9.73 15.44
CA GLY A 2 -13.26 10.85 14.53
C GLY A 2 -12.00 11.54 13.99
N GLU A 3 -10.80 11.20 14.49
CA GLU A 3 -9.56 11.86 14.08
C GLU A 3 -8.42 10.87 13.82
N ILE A 4 -7.70 11.13 12.73
CA ILE A 4 -6.55 10.31 12.26
C ILE A 4 -5.48 10.21 13.37
N THR A 5 -5.20 11.30 14.06
CA THR A 5 -4.21 11.34 15.14
C THR A 5 -4.60 10.39 16.30
N HIS A 6 -5.88 10.28 16.62
CA HIS A 6 -6.34 9.37 17.66
C HIS A 6 -6.11 7.91 17.28
N THR A 7 -6.42 7.56 16.04
CA THR A 7 -6.17 6.21 15.48
C THR A 7 -4.68 5.87 15.47
N LEU A 8 -3.83 6.81 15.02
CA LEU A 8 -2.38 6.61 15.03
C LEU A 8 -1.84 6.39 16.44
N ASN A 9 -2.30 7.15 17.42
CA ASN A 9 -1.87 7.01 18.81
C ASN A 9 -2.28 5.64 19.39
N ALA A 10 -3.49 5.17 19.10
CA ALA A 10 -3.96 3.86 19.53
C ALA A 10 -3.12 2.72 18.92
N ILE A 11 -2.77 2.83 17.62
CA ILE A 11 -1.89 1.86 16.96
C ILE A 11 -0.49 1.91 17.58
N ARG A 12 0.07 3.11 17.79
CA ARG A 12 1.40 3.29 18.40
C ARG A 12 1.45 2.68 19.81
N GLU A 13 0.42 2.90 20.61
CA GLU A 13 0.28 2.28 21.93
C GLU A 13 0.30 0.75 21.80
N GLY A 14 -0.46 0.18 20.86
CA GLY A 14 -0.45 -1.27 20.59
C GLY A 14 0.96 -1.79 20.24
N ILE A 15 1.72 -1.07 19.43
CA ILE A 15 3.09 -1.43 19.05
C ILE A 15 4.01 -1.51 20.27
N THR A 16 3.86 -0.63 21.27
CA THR A 16 4.70 -0.66 22.47
C THR A 16 4.57 -1.94 23.30
N HIS A 17 3.46 -2.66 23.14
CA HIS A 17 3.23 -3.93 23.85
C HIS A 17 3.87 -5.14 23.15
N VAL A 18 4.39 -4.96 21.94
CA VAL A 18 4.98 -6.04 21.12
C VAL A 18 6.34 -5.62 20.53
N PRO A 19 7.33 -5.31 21.37
CA PRO A 19 8.61 -4.73 20.93
C PRO A 19 9.42 -5.65 19.99
N ASP A 20 9.17 -6.96 20.05
CA ASP A 20 9.86 -7.96 19.21
C ASP A 20 9.13 -8.26 17.89
N ALA A 21 7.93 -7.70 17.69
CA ALA A 21 7.20 -7.89 16.45
C ALA A 21 7.86 -7.14 15.28
N THR A 22 7.84 -7.73 14.09
CA THR A 22 8.23 -7.03 12.87
C THR A 22 7.03 -6.23 12.35
N LEU A 23 7.24 -4.94 12.09
CA LEU A 23 6.22 -4.07 11.51
C LEU A 23 6.29 -4.13 9.98
N CYS A 24 5.17 -4.36 9.32
CA CYS A 24 5.03 -4.25 7.88
C CYS A 24 4.32 -2.93 7.55
N LEU A 25 5.05 -1.92 7.08
CA LEU A 25 4.55 -0.56 6.94
C LEU A 25 4.59 -0.05 5.50
N ASN A 26 3.55 0.71 5.13
CA ASN A 26 3.50 1.41 3.85
C ASN A 26 4.44 2.62 3.87
N ALA A 27 5.50 2.57 3.04
CA ALA A 27 6.49 3.63 2.92
C ALA A 27 5.92 4.91 2.29
N ASP A 28 4.89 4.79 1.45
CA ASP A 28 4.31 5.88 0.69
C ASP A 28 3.33 6.74 1.50
N CYS A 29 2.95 6.28 2.69
CA CYS A 29 2.05 6.97 3.60
C CYS A 29 2.82 7.57 4.77
N SER A 30 2.94 8.90 4.83
CA SER A 30 3.67 9.59 5.89
C SER A 30 3.11 9.31 7.29
N LEU A 31 1.80 9.07 7.40
CA LEU A 31 1.15 8.71 8.66
C LEU A 31 1.56 7.33 9.13
N THR A 32 1.51 6.34 8.22
CA THR A 32 1.91 4.96 8.52
C THR A 32 3.42 4.88 8.81
N SER A 33 4.22 5.59 8.01
CA SER A 33 5.68 5.66 8.21
C SER A 33 6.06 6.19 9.60
N SER A 34 5.27 7.13 10.15
CA SER A 34 5.52 7.67 11.49
C SER A 34 5.34 6.67 12.63
N LEU A 35 4.73 5.51 12.38
CA LEU A 35 4.62 4.44 13.37
C LEU A 35 5.95 3.76 13.65
N ALA A 36 6.95 3.94 12.78
CA ALA A 36 8.31 3.47 12.98
C ALA A 36 9.17 4.42 13.82
N ASP A 37 8.67 5.60 14.15
CA ASP A 37 9.42 6.58 14.94
C ASP A 37 9.56 6.10 16.39
N ASP A 38 10.79 6.13 16.90
CA ASP A 38 11.12 5.84 18.30
C ASP A 38 10.66 4.45 18.81
N VAL A 39 10.51 3.47 17.91
CA VAL A 39 10.16 2.09 18.28
C VAL A 39 11.35 1.14 18.05
N PRO A 40 11.55 0.12 18.91
CA PRO A 40 12.65 -0.85 18.76
C PRO A 40 12.38 -1.89 17.66
N ASN A 41 11.17 -1.94 17.15
CA ASN A 41 10.70 -2.97 16.23
C ASN A 41 11.46 -2.98 14.90
N LYS A 42 11.74 -4.15 14.37
CA LYS A 42 12.16 -4.30 12.99
C LYS A 42 11.06 -3.84 12.07
N VAL A 43 11.40 -3.11 11.01
CA VAL A 43 10.43 -2.64 10.02
C VAL A 43 10.76 -3.21 8.66
N VAL A 44 9.75 -3.72 7.97
CA VAL A 44 9.78 -4.05 6.55
C VAL A 44 8.85 -3.08 5.83
N TRP A 45 9.41 -2.34 4.90
CA TRP A 45 8.70 -1.33 4.11
C TRP A 45 8.19 -1.92 2.81
N PHE A 46 6.94 -1.62 2.47
CA PHE A 46 6.40 -1.85 1.14
C PHE A 46 5.89 -0.54 0.53
N GLY A 47 5.82 -0.48 -0.80
CA GLY A 47 5.36 0.73 -1.48
C GLY A 47 5.32 0.59 -2.99
N VAL A 48 5.03 1.71 -3.66
CA VAL A 48 4.97 1.81 -5.13
C VAL A 48 5.88 2.94 -5.57
N ASP A 49 6.90 2.63 -6.35
CA ASP A 49 7.99 3.57 -6.73
C ASP A 49 7.65 4.43 -7.96
N VAL A 50 6.48 4.22 -8.54
CA VAL A 50 6.03 4.88 -9.76
C VAL A 50 4.57 5.31 -9.66
N PRO A 51 4.11 6.32 -10.41
CA PRO A 51 2.70 6.66 -10.50
C PRO A 51 1.86 5.48 -11.00
N ILE A 52 0.74 5.20 -10.35
CA ILE A 52 -0.21 4.16 -10.80
C ILE A 52 -1.07 4.68 -11.95
N TYR A 53 -1.45 5.94 -11.89
CA TYR A 53 -2.29 6.60 -12.89
C TYR A 53 -1.53 7.75 -13.54
N LYS A 54 -1.80 7.98 -14.84
CA LYS A 54 -1.18 9.11 -15.59
C LYS A 54 -1.60 10.48 -15.06
N GLU A 55 -2.82 10.58 -14.55
CA GLU A 55 -3.36 11.78 -13.95
C GLU A 55 -3.83 11.44 -12.55
N THR A 56 -3.23 12.05 -11.54
CA THR A 56 -3.73 12.00 -10.17
C THR A 56 -4.75 13.12 -10.01
N ALA A 57 -6.03 12.77 -9.90
CA ALA A 57 -7.03 13.71 -9.46
C ALA A 57 -6.65 14.24 -8.07
N PHE A 58 -6.82 15.55 -7.83
CA PHE A 58 -6.68 16.14 -6.50
C PHE A 58 -7.84 15.64 -5.63
N GLU A 59 -7.63 14.49 -5.02
CA GLU A 59 -8.55 13.94 -4.04
C GLU A 59 -8.24 14.49 -2.64
N LEU A 60 -9.22 14.40 -1.75
CA LEU A 60 -9.05 14.71 -0.35
C LEU A 60 -7.84 13.95 0.21
N SER A 61 -6.90 14.68 0.79
CA SER A 61 -5.66 14.14 1.34
C SER A 61 -5.71 14.18 2.85
N ASP A 62 -5.60 13.02 3.50
CA ASP A 62 -5.54 12.91 4.96
C ASP A 62 -4.20 13.37 5.54
N ALA A 63 -3.18 13.55 4.69
CA ALA A 63 -1.83 13.88 5.11
C ALA A 63 -1.21 14.99 4.24
N VAL A 64 -1.77 16.20 4.35
CA VAL A 64 -1.24 17.39 3.64
C VAL A 64 0.04 17.89 4.32
N TYR A 65 0.07 17.87 5.64
CA TYR A 65 1.11 18.49 6.45
C TYR A 65 1.97 17.46 7.18
N CYS A 66 3.26 17.76 7.26
CA CYS A 66 4.23 16.95 7.99
C CYS A 66 3.79 16.71 9.44
N ILE A 67 3.77 15.45 9.84
CA ILE A 67 3.33 15.05 11.19
C ILE A 67 4.23 15.65 12.26
N HIS A 68 5.53 15.88 11.97
CA HIS A 68 6.51 16.41 12.92
C HIS A 68 6.49 17.93 13.03
N CYS A 69 6.52 18.66 11.91
CA CYS A 69 6.75 20.11 11.92
C CYS A 69 5.61 20.94 11.31
N LYS A 70 4.54 20.30 10.84
CA LYS A 70 3.34 20.91 10.24
C LYS A 70 3.60 21.74 8.98
N THR A 71 4.74 21.54 8.33
CA THR A 71 5.01 22.09 7.01
C THR A 71 4.36 21.22 5.94
N GLU A 72 3.82 21.81 4.89
CA GLU A 72 3.22 21.07 3.76
C GLU A 72 4.25 20.15 3.11
N TYR A 73 3.84 18.94 2.76
CA TYR A 73 4.70 17.97 2.06
C TYR A 73 4.86 18.34 0.59
N GLU A 74 6.05 18.12 0.08
CA GLU A 74 6.34 18.04 -1.34
C GLU A 74 6.37 16.57 -1.77
N TYR A 75 6.03 16.33 -3.06
CA TYR A 75 5.99 14.99 -3.62
C TYR A 75 6.78 14.94 -4.92
N ASP A 76 7.69 13.99 -5.03
CA ASP A 76 8.39 13.70 -6.28
C ASP A 76 7.44 13.06 -7.29
N TYR A 77 6.53 12.22 -6.80
CA TYR A 77 5.40 11.62 -7.53
C TYR A 77 4.28 11.27 -6.56
N ARG A 78 3.07 11.19 -7.08
CA ARG A 78 1.91 10.66 -6.35
C ARG A 78 1.39 9.41 -7.03
N THR A 79 1.04 8.40 -6.25
CA THR A 79 0.47 7.15 -6.73
C THR A 79 -1.04 7.15 -6.60
N TYR A 80 -1.54 7.56 -5.44
CA TYR A 80 -2.95 7.58 -5.11
C TYR A 80 -3.17 8.49 -3.89
N SER A 81 -4.06 9.48 -3.99
CA SER A 81 -4.39 10.43 -2.91
C SER A 81 -3.11 11.06 -2.29
N HIS A 82 -2.84 10.81 -1.01
CA HIS A 82 -1.66 11.27 -0.27
C HIS A 82 -0.51 10.27 -0.26
N LEU A 83 -0.60 9.17 -1.02
CA LEU A 83 0.45 8.17 -1.13
C LEU A 83 1.44 8.54 -2.24
N GLY A 84 2.72 8.26 -2.02
CA GLY A 84 3.78 8.48 -3.01
C GLY A 84 5.12 8.88 -2.40
N GLY A 85 5.98 9.47 -3.22
CA GLY A 85 7.31 9.93 -2.85
C GLY A 85 7.26 11.26 -2.10
N PHE A 86 6.77 11.27 -0.86
CA PHE A 86 6.66 12.47 -0.04
C PHE A 86 7.98 12.87 0.60
N ARG A 87 8.18 14.17 0.78
CA ARG A 87 9.26 14.75 1.57
C ARG A 87 8.81 16.05 2.25
N CYS A 88 9.33 16.29 3.44
CA CYS A 88 9.15 17.55 4.13
C CYS A 88 10.33 18.48 3.85
N PRO A 89 10.13 19.65 3.23
CA PRO A 89 11.23 20.55 2.88
C PRO A 89 11.86 21.24 4.11
N LYS A 90 11.19 21.20 5.27
CA LYS A 90 11.67 21.86 6.49
C LYS A 90 12.46 20.94 7.41
N CYS A 91 11.91 19.77 7.77
CA CYS A 91 12.56 18.86 8.73
C CYS A 91 13.25 17.65 8.09
N GLY A 92 13.12 17.48 6.78
CA GLY A 92 13.74 16.37 6.06
C GLY A 92 13.03 15.01 6.19
N TYR A 93 11.89 14.94 6.92
CA TYR A 93 11.11 13.71 6.99
C TYR A 93 10.62 13.30 5.62
N HIS A 94 10.89 12.09 5.20
CA HIS A 94 10.65 11.63 3.85
C HIS A 94 10.28 10.16 3.77
N ARG A 95 9.78 9.75 2.62
CA ARG A 95 9.47 8.37 2.26
C ARG A 95 10.67 7.46 2.47
N GLN A 96 10.46 6.31 3.09
CA GLN A 96 11.47 5.28 3.24
C GLN A 96 11.60 4.45 1.95
N THR A 97 12.79 3.89 1.71
CA THR A 97 13.00 2.97 0.58
C THR A 97 12.36 1.64 0.90
N PRO A 98 11.39 1.14 0.10
CA PRO A 98 10.75 -0.13 0.37
C PRO A 98 11.68 -1.31 0.06
N GLN A 99 11.62 -2.36 0.89
CA GLN A 99 12.20 -3.66 0.58
C GLN A 99 11.32 -4.46 -0.40
N VAL A 100 10.02 -4.16 -0.39
CA VAL A 100 9.07 -4.71 -1.37
C VAL A 100 8.40 -3.54 -2.09
N GLY A 101 8.89 -3.23 -3.28
CA GLY A 101 8.52 -2.07 -4.06
C GLY A 101 7.98 -2.43 -5.44
N VAL A 102 6.88 -1.81 -5.85
CA VAL A 102 6.40 -1.90 -7.23
C VAL A 102 7.19 -0.92 -8.09
N THR A 103 8.05 -1.43 -8.94
CA THR A 103 8.97 -0.63 -9.77
C THR A 103 8.38 -0.26 -11.12
N GLN A 104 7.36 -1.01 -11.57
CA GLN A 104 6.64 -0.71 -12.81
C GLN A 104 5.18 -1.13 -12.72
N VAL A 105 4.29 -0.29 -13.22
CA VAL A 105 2.90 -0.61 -13.50
C VAL A 105 2.75 -0.80 -14.99
N VAL A 106 2.70 -2.07 -15.43
CA VAL A 106 2.65 -2.43 -16.85
C VAL A 106 1.25 -2.14 -17.40
N ARG A 107 0.22 -2.53 -16.65
CA ARG A 107 -1.18 -2.34 -17.01
C ARG A 107 -2.05 -2.24 -15.76
N THR A 108 -3.00 -1.33 -15.80
CA THR A 108 -4.14 -1.33 -14.89
C THR A 108 -5.43 -1.46 -15.68
N GLY A 109 -6.32 -2.34 -15.26
CA GLY A 109 -7.57 -2.61 -15.93
C GLY A 109 -8.76 -2.65 -14.97
N ALA A 110 -9.95 -2.82 -15.56
CA ALA A 110 -11.20 -2.94 -14.81
C ALA A 110 -11.27 -4.25 -14.00
N ASP A 111 -10.47 -5.24 -14.35
CA ASP A 111 -10.52 -6.59 -13.76
C ASP A 111 -9.23 -7.01 -13.09
N SER A 112 -8.09 -6.52 -13.58
CA SER A 112 -6.76 -6.96 -13.14
C SER A 112 -5.72 -5.87 -13.38
N SER A 113 -4.55 -6.05 -12.76
CA SER A 113 -3.35 -5.24 -13.00
C SER A 113 -2.14 -6.13 -13.20
N ASP A 114 -1.21 -5.68 -14.05
CA ASP A 114 0.09 -6.33 -14.27
C ASP A 114 1.19 -5.36 -13.82
N ILE A 115 2.09 -5.81 -12.98
CA ILE A 115 3.15 -5.00 -12.36
C ILE A 115 4.49 -5.73 -12.38
N VAL A 116 5.57 -4.96 -12.22
CA VAL A 116 6.87 -5.51 -11.80
C VAL A 116 7.08 -5.14 -10.35
N LEU A 117 7.24 -6.14 -9.50
CA LEU A 117 7.51 -6.03 -8.07
C LEU A 117 8.96 -6.39 -7.81
N ASN A 118 9.70 -5.52 -7.14
CA ASN A 118 10.98 -5.86 -6.55
C ASN A 118 10.77 -6.27 -5.10
N ALA A 119 11.11 -7.50 -4.76
CA ALA A 119 11.08 -8.01 -3.40
C ALA A 119 12.51 -8.35 -2.98
N PHE A 120 13.04 -7.68 -1.96
CA PHE A 120 14.38 -7.87 -1.39
C PHE A 120 15.52 -7.97 -2.42
N GLY A 121 15.39 -7.29 -3.56
CA GLY A 121 16.38 -7.26 -4.64
C GLY A 121 16.05 -8.15 -5.84
N HIS A 122 15.02 -8.97 -5.78
CA HIS A 122 14.57 -9.82 -6.87
C HIS A 122 13.34 -9.25 -7.57
N ASN A 123 13.33 -9.22 -8.88
CA ASN A 123 12.20 -8.73 -9.68
C ASN A 123 11.27 -9.87 -10.07
N HIS A 124 9.97 -9.63 -9.87
CA HIS A 124 8.91 -10.56 -10.22
C HIS A 124 7.88 -9.86 -11.11
N ASP A 125 7.49 -10.52 -12.20
CA ASP A 125 6.31 -10.16 -12.98
C ASP A 125 5.07 -10.68 -12.25
N VAL A 126 4.19 -9.78 -11.81
CA VAL A 126 3.05 -10.14 -10.98
C VAL A 126 1.75 -9.78 -11.69
N HIS A 127 0.88 -10.77 -11.84
CA HIS A 127 -0.50 -10.58 -12.23
C HIS A 127 -1.38 -10.49 -10.98
N ILE A 128 -2.12 -9.39 -10.85
CA ILE A 128 -3.08 -9.17 -9.75
C ILE A 128 -4.48 -9.29 -10.33
N ASN A 129 -5.17 -10.36 -10.02
CA ASN A 129 -6.52 -10.65 -10.52
C ASN A 129 -7.61 -9.85 -9.77
N LEU A 130 -7.33 -8.58 -9.47
CA LEU A 130 -8.20 -7.65 -8.78
C LEU A 130 -8.12 -6.27 -9.42
N PRO A 131 -9.25 -5.54 -9.51
CA PRO A 131 -9.28 -4.18 -10.06
C PRO A 131 -8.77 -3.13 -9.08
N GLY A 132 -8.26 -2.03 -9.63
CA GLY A 132 -7.95 -0.80 -8.89
C GLY A 132 -6.55 -0.75 -8.28
N GLY A 133 -5.98 0.45 -8.26
CA GLY A 133 -4.61 0.71 -7.80
C GLY A 133 -4.37 0.39 -6.33
N TYR A 134 -5.39 0.45 -5.48
CA TYR A 134 -5.27 0.05 -4.07
C TYR A 134 -4.91 -1.44 -3.92
N ASN A 135 -5.28 -2.30 -4.87
CA ASN A 135 -4.91 -3.71 -4.86
C ASN A 135 -3.44 -3.94 -5.22
N ILE A 136 -2.80 -3.00 -5.91
CA ILE A 136 -1.35 -2.99 -6.12
C ILE A 136 -0.63 -2.84 -4.76
N TYR A 137 -1.09 -1.92 -3.91
CA TYR A 137 -0.58 -1.79 -2.54
C TYR A 137 -0.86 -3.02 -1.68
N ASN A 138 -2.06 -3.60 -1.79
CA ASN A 138 -2.41 -4.83 -1.07
C ASN A 138 -1.51 -5.99 -1.47
N ALA A 139 -1.18 -6.12 -2.77
CA ALA A 139 -0.27 -7.15 -3.26
C ALA A 139 1.15 -6.97 -2.71
N ALA A 140 1.71 -5.75 -2.76
CA ALA A 140 3.01 -5.45 -2.17
C ALA A 140 3.04 -5.72 -0.66
N ALA A 141 1.99 -5.33 0.07
CA ALA A 141 1.86 -5.63 1.50
C ALA A 141 1.79 -7.14 1.78
N CYS A 142 1.08 -7.89 0.92
CA CYS A 142 0.95 -9.35 1.05
C CYS A 142 2.32 -10.04 0.89
N VAL A 143 3.11 -9.68 -0.13
CA VAL A 143 4.45 -10.24 -0.34
C VAL A 143 5.37 -9.87 0.82
N ALA A 144 5.35 -8.61 1.28
CA ALA A 144 6.15 -8.19 2.43
C ALA A 144 5.79 -8.94 3.72
N ALA A 145 4.50 -9.17 3.97
CA ALA A 145 4.04 -9.92 5.13
C ALA A 145 4.37 -11.42 5.02
N ALA A 146 4.27 -12.00 3.82
CA ALA A 146 4.62 -13.39 3.55
C ALA A 146 6.09 -13.68 3.90
N GLU A 147 7.01 -12.84 3.46
CA GLU A 147 8.42 -12.95 3.76
C GLU A 147 8.71 -12.84 5.27
N ILE A 148 8.02 -11.93 5.98
CA ILE A 148 8.16 -11.78 7.44
C ILE A 148 7.81 -13.08 8.18
N VAL A 149 6.84 -13.85 7.68
CA VAL A 149 6.41 -15.13 8.28
C VAL A 149 7.11 -16.35 7.67
N GLY A 150 8.11 -16.14 6.82
CA GLY A 150 8.95 -17.20 6.25
C GLY A 150 8.35 -17.91 5.03
N ILE A 151 7.43 -17.26 4.31
CA ILE A 151 6.94 -17.71 3.01
C ILE A 151 7.81 -17.03 1.95
N ASP A 152 8.41 -17.80 1.05
CA ASP A 152 9.28 -17.28 0.01
C ASP A 152 8.52 -16.44 -1.03
N GLU A 153 9.26 -15.54 -1.69
CA GLU A 153 8.74 -14.56 -2.64
C GLU A 153 7.99 -15.21 -3.81
N ASP A 154 8.55 -16.28 -4.40
CA ASP A 154 7.96 -16.97 -5.54
C ASP A 154 6.61 -17.60 -5.19
N THR A 155 6.52 -18.21 -4.00
CA THR A 155 5.26 -18.77 -3.47
C THR A 155 4.21 -17.67 -3.26
N ALA A 156 4.61 -16.53 -2.70
CA ALA A 156 3.71 -15.41 -2.44
C ALA A 156 3.20 -14.80 -3.77
N VAL A 157 4.08 -14.58 -4.74
CA VAL A 157 3.76 -14.03 -6.07
C VAL A 157 2.84 -14.97 -6.85
N ASP A 158 3.14 -16.28 -6.86
CA ASP A 158 2.30 -17.27 -7.52
C ASP A 158 0.88 -17.34 -6.89
N ALA A 159 0.79 -17.23 -5.58
CA ALA A 159 -0.50 -17.15 -4.89
C ALA A 159 -1.32 -15.91 -5.29
N LEU A 160 -0.69 -14.75 -5.47
CA LEU A 160 -1.37 -13.53 -5.95
C LEU A 160 -2.01 -13.71 -7.32
N SER A 161 -1.30 -14.37 -8.25
CA SER A 161 -1.79 -14.59 -9.62
C SER A 161 -3.02 -15.50 -9.68
N ARG A 162 -3.18 -16.37 -8.68
CA ARG A 162 -4.29 -17.33 -8.56
C ARG A 162 -5.39 -16.86 -7.60
N PHE A 163 -5.17 -15.73 -6.94
CA PHE A 163 -6.14 -15.23 -5.97
C PHE A 163 -7.42 -14.79 -6.67
N GLU A 164 -8.54 -15.31 -6.19
CA GLU A 164 -9.88 -14.89 -6.60
C GLU A 164 -10.58 -14.20 -5.43
N CYS A 165 -11.24 -13.09 -5.72
CA CYS A 165 -11.94 -12.33 -4.70
C CYS A 165 -13.16 -13.10 -4.19
N GLY A 166 -13.18 -13.35 -2.89
CA GLY A 166 -14.35 -13.89 -2.20
C GLY A 166 -15.27 -12.77 -1.71
N PHE A 167 -16.50 -13.13 -1.45
CA PHE A 167 -17.60 -12.35 -0.84
C PHE A 167 -17.55 -10.82 -0.90
N GLY A 168 -18.36 -10.24 -1.82
CA GLY A 168 -18.73 -8.83 -1.76
C GLY A 168 -17.70 -7.83 -2.30
N ARG A 169 -16.54 -8.27 -2.77
CA ARG A 169 -15.52 -7.38 -3.32
C ARG A 169 -15.25 -7.70 -4.78
N ALA A 170 -15.87 -6.94 -5.70
CA ALA A 170 -15.75 -7.11 -7.14
C ALA A 170 -16.20 -8.50 -7.65
N GLU A 171 -17.15 -9.11 -6.96
CA GLU A 171 -17.67 -10.44 -7.27
C GLU A 171 -18.41 -10.41 -8.62
N GLN A 172 -18.08 -11.37 -9.50
CA GLN A 172 -18.69 -11.48 -10.82
C GLN A 172 -19.74 -12.60 -10.83
N PHE A 173 -20.88 -12.30 -11.40
CA PHE A 173 -21.98 -13.25 -11.57
C PHE A 173 -22.33 -13.37 -13.05
N GLU A 174 -22.54 -14.60 -13.52
CA GLU A 174 -23.12 -14.85 -14.83
C GLU A 174 -24.64 -14.99 -14.69
N LEU A 175 -25.38 -14.10 -15.30
CA LEU A 175 -26.85 -14.08 -15.32
C LEU A 175 -27.34 -14.34 -16.75
N GLY A 176 -27.38 -15.60 -17.16
CA GLY A 176 -27.71 -16.01 -18.50
C GLY A 176 -26.68 -15.53 -19.51
N LYS A 177 -27.03 -14.55 -20.38
CA LYS A 177 -26.10 -13.95 -21.36
C LYS A 177 -25.40 -12.68 -20.84
N SER A 178 -25.73 -12.24 -19.64
CA SER A 178 -25.20 -11.00 -19.03
C SER A 178 -24.22 -11.31 -17.93
N LYS A 179 -23.19 -10.45 -17.77
CA LYS A 179 -22.30 -10.48 -16.63
C LYS A 179 -22.65 -9.32 -15.70
N ALA A 180 -22.81 -9.61 -14.42
CA ALA A 180 -22.99 -8.60 -13.37
C ALA A 180 -21.77 -8.59 -12.45
N ARG A 181 -21.35 -7.39 -12.01
CA ARG A 181 -20.32 -7.24 -11.01
C ARG A 181 -20.89 -6.52 -9.80
N MET A 182 -20.71 -7.11 -8.63
CA MET A 182 -21.10 -6.50 -7.37
C MET A 182 -19.88 -5.85 -6.72
N MET A 183 -19.96 -4.53 -6.47
CA MET A 183 -18.93 -3.79 -5.76
C MET A 183 -19.49 -3.28 -4.43
N LEU A 184 -18.80 -3.58 -3.34
CA LEU A 184 -19.15 -3.03 -2.04
C LEU A 184 -18.63 -1.59 -1.95
N VAL A 185 -19.54 -0.63 -1.84
CA VAL A 185 -19.23 0.76 -1.49
C VAL A 185 -19.55 0.95 -0.02
N LYS A 186 -18.54 1.15 0.80
CA LYS A 186 -18.68 1.20 2.26
C LYS A 186 -18.74 2.63 2.81
N ASN A 187 -18.01 3.56 2.19
CA ASN A 187 -18.01 4.97 2.56
C ASN A 187 -18.22 5.79 1.30
N PRO A 188 -19.25 6.64 1.28
CA PRO A 188 -19.52 7.58 0.17
C PRO A 188 -18.48 8.70 0.13
#